data_4e4a6e5820ae47e4ab9844191f312624
#
_entry.id   4e4a6e5820ae47e4ab9844191f312624
#
_cell.length_a   1.000
_cell.length_b   1.000
_cell.length_c   1.000
_cell.angle_alpha   90.00
_cell.angle_beta   90.00
_cell.angle_gamma   90.00
#
_symmetry.space_group_name_H-M   'P 1'
#
loop_
_entity.id
_entity.type
_entity.pdbx_description
1 polymer ?
#
loop_
_entity_poly.entity_id
_entity_poly.type
_entity_poly.pdbx_seq_one_letter_code
_entity_poly.pdbx_strand_id
1 'polypeptide(L)'
;MYIRTLIVLCLVTVFVLGGLPVSTTHADTFRPVVRGKRGVVAGGQPLSVEAGLRILQRGGNAVDAGVATILAASVIEFSHFSFGGEVPILIKLKGQKVVVIEGMGQAPMKATREFFVNRAHGGAPSLTTRKGGLIPSTGPLSATVPAVLDACITALDQFGTKTLAEVMEPAIQLADGFPIDELRVQYIRTRSPIFSQWPDAKRVFLPGGEVPKVGDIFVQADLARTLREIVRAERLASKGPRNNRHAGLMAARDYFYRGPIARRIGDYMQANGGLIAAGDFARFAAKVGQPVQADYRGYQVYKAGFWTQGPALVETLNMLEGFDLKKMGHNSPSYIHTLAEALKLALADRDRYYGDPDFVKIPMTELLSKNYAALRRPLIDESRASLAQQPGDPSNMKAVLASAVQTIGRASALPEIERANDTTCVNVVDKDGNLFSATPSGAWLPAVVAGDTGVLMGQRLQSSLTDPNSPNVVAPGKRPRITLTPTLVLKGGEPFMVLSTPGGDNQDQALLQVLLNVIEFGMNPQEAVEAPRFDTQHYVSSFDDHEFLPGSLNVESRVGLKTIEELSLKGHKVKVQGEWGTLSAPTVIIYDPSNGVASAGADPRRSRYAVAW
;
A
#
# COMPACT_ATOMS: atom_id res chain seq x y z
N MET A 1 78.95 32.62 46.23
CA MET A 1 78.36 32.79 44.88
C MET A 1 77.38 31.67 44.69
N TYR A 2 76.07 32.00 44.67
CA TYR A 2 74.95 31.09 44.89
C TYR A 2 74.49 30.45 43.60
N ILE A 3 74.35 29.10 43.63
CA ILE A 3 73.66 28.34 42.62
C ILE A 3 72.34 27.94 43.23
N ARG A 4 71.20 28.42 42.71
CA ARG A 4 69.85 28.01 43.11
C ARG A 4 69.36 26.86 42.21
N THR A 5 69.12 25.73 42.82
CA THR A 5 68.50 24.56 42.21
C THR A 5 67.02 24.81 42.11
N LEU A 6 66.48 24.75 40.89
CA LEU A 6 65.04 24.83 40.63
C LEU A 6 64.49 23.37 40.56
N ILE A 7 63.63 23.00 41.48
CA ILE A 7 62.87 21.72 41.43
C ILE A 7 61.60 22.00 40.66
N VAL A 8 61.46 21.34 39.50
CA VAL A 8 60.23 21.32 38.71
C VAL A 8 59.37 20.17 39.19
N LEU A 9 58.25 20.50 39.80
CA LEU A 9 57.23 19.52 40.24
C LEU A 9 56.32 19.21 39.04
N CYS A 10 56.45 18.05 38.41
CA CYS A 10 55.51 17.56 37.41
C CYS A 10 54.25 17.03 38.09
N LEU A 11 53.17 17.78 38.05
CA LEU A 11 51.82 17.28 38.39
C LEU A 11 51.31 16.46 37.21
N VAL A 12 51.23 15.15 37.38
CA VAL A 12 50.55 14.23 36.46
C VAL A 12 49.07 14.30 36.79
N THR A 13 48.31 15.02 35.99
CA THR A 13 46.85 15.05 36.05
C THR A 13 46.32 13.82 35.31
N VAL A 14 45.90 12.79 36.02
CA VAL A 14 45.18 11.64 35.46
C VAL A 14 43.79 12.11 35.09
N PHE A 15 43.54 12.35 33.79
CA PHE A 15 42.19 12.50 33.27
C PHE A 15 41.48 11.12 33.29
N VAL A 16 40.60 10.92 34.24
CA VAL A 16 39.61 9.85 34.20
C VAL A 16 38.64 10.24 33.08
N LEU A 17 38.84 9.66 31.91
CA LEU A 17 37.83 9.69 30.82
C LEU A 17 36.61 8.88 31.29
N GLY A 18 35.75 9.52 32.10
CA GLY A 18 34.39 9.09 32.27
C GLY A 18 33.74 9.07 30.87
N GLY A 19 33.30 7.89 30.41
CA GLY A 19 32.64 7.73 29.14
C GLY A 19 31.47 8.71 29.03
N LEU A 20 31.65 9.77 28.25
CA LEU A 20 30.55 10.59 27.80
C LEU A 20 29.60 9.64 27.07
N PRO A 21 28.28 9.69 27.35
CA PRO A 21 27.33 8.94 26.54
C PRO A 21 27.56 9.36 25.08
N VAL A 22 27.82 8.38 24.22
CA VAL A 22 27.86 8.59 22.78
C VAL A 22 26.47 9.13 22.43
N SER A 23 26.38 10.43 22.30
CA SER A 23 25.20 11.07 21.74
C SER A 23 25.07 10.53 20.34
N THR A 24 24.10 9.68 20.10
CA THR A 24 23.72 9.30 18.73
C THR A 24 23.29 10.59 18.04
N THR A 25 24.20 11.19 17.29
CA THR A 25 23.85 12.28 16.39
C THR A 25 22.87 11.69 15.39
N HIS A 26 21.59 12.00 15.59
CA HIS A 26 20.60 11.71 14.57
C HIS A 26 21.00 12.45 13.29
N ALA A 27 20.94 11.76 12.16
CA ALA A 27 21.19 12.38 10.87
C ALA A 27 20.18 13.52 10.64
N ASP A 28 20.65 14.64 10.06
CA ASP A 28 19.73 15.70 9.66
C ASP A 28 18.74 15.15 8.65
N THR A 29 17.44 15.24 8.98
CA THR A 29 16.34 14.82 8.10
C THR A 29 15.84 16.01 7.28
N PHE A 30 15.38 15.76 6.06
CA PHE A 30 14.75 16.78 5.20
C PHE A 30 13.48 17.36 5.83
N ARG A 31 12.74 16.53 6.58
CA ARG A 31 11.55 16.94 7.33
C ARG A 31 11.71 16.63 8.83
N PRO A 32 11.12 17.44 9.70
CA PRO A 32 11.12 17.13 11.13
C PRO A 32 10.19 15.94 11.43
N VAL A 33 10.49 15.23 12.53
CA VAL A 33 9.58 14.24 13.10
C VAL A 33 8.36 14.96 13.69
N VAL A 34 7.16 14.52 13.30
CA VAL A 34 5.88 15.02 13.85
C VAL A 34 5.53 14.21 15.09
N ARG A 35 5.21 14.88 16.21
CA ARG A 35 4.87 14.22 17.48
C ARG A 35 3.57 14.74 18.06
N GLY A 36 2.76 13.84 18.62
CA GLY A 36 1.53 14.17 19.34
C GLY A 36 1.22 13.18 20.46
N LYS A 37 0.42 13.63 21.40
CA LYS A 37 -0.01 12.81 22.54
C LYS A 37 -1.50 12.44 22.49
N ARG A 38 -2.29 13.18 21.72
CA ARG A 38 -3.73 12.96 21.61
C ARG A 38 -4.15 12.25 20.32
N GLY A 39 -3.23 12.15 19.39
CA GLY A 39 -3.37 11.38 18.16
C GLY A 39 -2.49 11.90 17.05
N VAL A 40 -2.17 11.00 16.13
CA VAL A 40 -1.36 11.26 14.95
C VAL A 40 -2.03 10.60 13.75
N VAL A 41 -2.14 11.34 12.65
CA VAL A 41 -2.59 10.84 11.35
C VAL A 41 -1.47 11.07 10.34
N ALA A 42 -1.10 10.03 9.60
CA ALA A 42 -0.11 10.11 8.54
C ALA A 42 -0.66 9.45 7.26
N GLY A 43 -0.45 10.08 6.10
CA GLY A 43 -1.06 9.59 4.88
C GLY A 43 -0.61 10.33 3.64
N GLY A 44 -1.54 10.46 2.70
CA GLY A 44 -1.34 11.10 1.42
C GLY A 44 -1.34 12.63 1.48
N GLN A 45 -2.26 13.22 0.76
CA GLN A 45 -2.41 14.66 0.57
C GLN A 45 -2.83 15.37 1.88
N PRO A 46 -2.38 16.62 2.15
CA PRO A 46 -2.64 17.31 3.43
C PRO A 46 -4.11 17.36 3.83
N LEU A 47 -5.01 17.66 2.90
CA LEU A 47 -6.45 17.78 3.17
C LEU A 47 -7.07 16.44 3.58
N SER A 48 -6.56 15.30 3.10
CA SER A 48 -7.04 14.00 3.54
C SER A 48 -6.58 13.67 4.95
N VAL A 49 -5.35 14.01 5.29
CA VAL A 49 -4.77 13.80 6.64
C VAL A 49 -5.46 14.72 7.67
N GLU A 50 -5.74 15.96 7.29
CA GLU A 50 -6.49 16.93 8.08
C GLU A 50 -7.91 16.44 8.41
N ALA A 51 -8.60 15.82 7.44
CA ALA A 51 -9.91 15.23 7.66
C ALA A 51 -9.89 14.20 8.81
N GLY A 52 -8.89 13.33 8.86
CA GLY A 52 -8.70 12.38 9.95
C GLY A 52 -8.41 13.06 11.30
N LEU A 53 -7.54 14.06 11.31
CA LEU A 53 -7.22 14.82 12.51
C LEU A 53 -8.46 15.51 13.09
N ARG A 54 -9.30 16.11 12.25
CA ARG A 54 -10.58 16.73 12.63
C ARG A 54 -11.49 15.74 13.34
N ILE A 55 -11.53 14.49 12.90
CA ILE A 55 -12.34 13.45 13.56
C ILE A 55 -11.75 13.07 14.92
N LEU A 56 -10.43 12.94 15.07
CA LEU A 56 -9.79 12.74 16.38
C LEU A 56 -10.12 13.88 17.35
N GLN A 57 -10.04 15.13 16.90
CA GLN A 57 -10.36 16.32 17.68
C GLN A 57 -11.84 16.36 18.14
N ARG A 58 -12.74 15.79 17.32
CA ARG A 58 -14.18 15.63 17.65
C ARG A 58 -14.46 14.38 18.49
N GLY A 59 -13.43 13.72 19.04
CA GLY A 59 -13.55 12.57 19.94
C GLY A 59 -13.77 11.23 19.24
N GLY A 60 -13.52 11.11 17.95
CA GLY A 60 -13.44 9.82 17.25
C GLY A 60 -12.18 9.05 17.64
N ASN A 61 -12.21 7.73 17.47
CA ASN A 61 -11.06 6.86 17.67
C ASN A 61 -10.21 6.72 16.39
N ALA A 62 -9.14 5.89 16.41
CA ALA A 62 -8.26 5.68 15.28
C ALA A 62 -8.99 5.15 14.03
N VAL A 63 -10.06 4.36 14.22
CA VAL A 63 -10.86 3.81 13.11
C VAL A 63 -11.68 4.90 12.45
N ASP A 64 -12.37 5.73 13.24
CA ASP A 64 -13.16 6.84 12.74
C ASP A 64 -12.31 7.83 11.93
N ALA A 65 -11.12 8.16 12.45
CA ALA A 65 -10.18 9.05 11.80
C ALA A 65 -9.60 8.43 10.53
N GLY A 66 -9.23 7.15 10.57
CA GLY A 66 -8.74 6.42 9.41
C GLY A 66 -9.76 6.35 8.28
N VAL A 67 -11.02 6.06 8.59
CA VAL A 67 -12.12 6.05 7.63
C VAL A 67 -12.34 7.44 7.02
N ALA A 68 -12.35 8.51 7.83
CA ALA A 68 -12.49 9.88 7.32
C ALA A 68 -11.34 10.26 6.37
N THR A 69 -10.11 9.86 6.71
CA THR A 69 -8.93 10.07 5.85
C THR A 69 -9.07 9.31 4.52
N ILE A 70 -9.52 8.04 4.54
CA ILE A 70 -9.76 7.24 3.34
C ILE A 70 -10.81 7.89 2.45
N LEU A 71 -11.95 8.30 3.02
CA LEU A 71 -13.04 8.91 2.26
C LEU A 71 -12.63 10.26 1.66
N ALA A 72 -11.91 11.10 2.40
CA ALA A 72 -11.36 12.36 1.89
C ALA A 72 -10.33 12.10 0.77
N ALA A 73 -9.40 11.16 0.96
CA ALA A 73 -8.41 10.77 -0.05
C ALA A 73 -9.10 10.28 -1.34
N SER A 74 -10.22 9.54 -1.23
CA SER A 74 -10.95 9.02 -2.39
C SER A 74 -11.52 10.11 -3.31
N VAL A 75 -11.63 11.33 -2.82
CA VAL A 75 -12.07 12.51 -3.59
C VAL A 75 -10.88 13.24 -4.20
N ILE A 76 -9.82 13.47 -3.43
CA ILE A 76 -8.75 14.40 -3.84
C ILE A 76 -7.52 13.69 -4.42
N GLU A 77 -7.35 12.39 -4.19
CA GLU A 77 -6.20 11.64 -4.69
C GLU A 77 -6.52 10.78 -5.93
N PHE A 78 -7.44 11.23 -6.78
CA PHE A 78 -7.93 10.50 -7.96
C PHE A 78 -6.84 10.10 -8.98
N SER A 79 -5.64 10.65 -8.87
CA SER A 79 -4.47 10.17 -9.60
C SER A 79 -4.00 8.80 -9.13
N HIS A 80 -4.36 8.38 -7.91
CA HIS A 80 -3.82 7.23 -7.20
C HIS A 80 -4.90 6.32 -6.61
N PHE A 81 -6.04 6.89 -6.23
CA PHE A 81 -7.12 6.23 -5.51
C PHE A 81 -8.41 7.03 -5.61
N SER A 82 -9.54 6.35 -5.74
CA SER A 82 -10.87 6.97 -5.68
C SER A 82 -11.93 6.05 -5.08
N PHE A 83 -13.15 6.58 -4.92
CA PHE A 83 -14.25 5.93 -4.23
C PHE A 83 -14.67 4.57 -4.80
N GLY A 84 -14.47 4.33 -6.10
CA GLY A 84 -14.72 3.04 -6.75
C GLY A 84 -13.56 2.03 -6.67
N GLY A 85 -12.56 2.28 -5.84
CA GLY A 85 -11.40 1.41 -5.63
C GLY A 85 -11.58 0.38 -4.51
N GLU A 86 -10.45 0.06 -3.87
CA GLU A 86 -10.35 -0.93 -2.79
C GLU A 86 -9.47 -0.44 -1.64
N VAL A 87 -9.63 -1.03 -0.45
CA VAL A 87 -8.86 -0.68 0.74
C VAL A 87 -8.74 -1.84 1.73
N PRO A 88 -7.62 -2.56 1.79
CA PRO A 88 -7.30 -3.41 2.93
C PRO A 88 -6.98 -2.56 4.17
N ILE A 89 -7.50 -2.95 5.33
CA ILE A 89 -7.35 -2.23 6.59
C ILE A 89 -6.91 -3.19 7.69
N LEU A 90 -5.88 -2.84 8.45
CA LEU A 90 -5.49 -3.48 9.70
C LEU A 90 -5.90 -2.61 10.87
N ILE A 91 -6.50 -3.22 11.90
CA ILE A 91 -7.00 -2.53 13.10
C ILE A 91 -6.50 -3.28 14.35
N LYS A 92 -5.99 -2.52 15.32
CA LYS A 92 -5.73 -3.00 16.67
C LYS A 92 -6.32 -2.02 17.67
N LEU A 93 -7.42 -2.39 18.29
CA LEU A 93 -7.97 -1.65 19.42
C LEU A 93 -7.38 -2.18 20.74
N LYS A 94 -7.31 -1.31 21.73
CA LYS A 94 -6.85 -1.65 23.08
C LYS A 94 -7.65 -2.84 23.64
N GLY A 95 -6.94 -3.85 24.14
CA GLY A 95 -7.55 -5.06 24.67
C GLY A 95 -8.10 -6.05 23.62
N GLN A 96 -8.08 -5.73 22.31
CA GLN A 96 -8.57 -6.61 21.26
C GLN A 96 -7.41 -7.22 20.45
N LYS A 97 -7.69 -8.29 19.71
CA LYS A 97 -6.75 -8.87 18.73
C LYS A 97 -6.63 -7.96 17.51
N VAL A 98 -5.53 -8.10 16.77
CA VAL A 98 -5.40 -7.49 15.45
C VAL A 98 -6.35 -8.16 14.48
N VAL A 99 -7.06 -7.36 13.68
CA VAL A 99 -7.98 -7.85 12.62
C VAL A 99 -7.63 -7.20 11.30
N VAL A 100 -8.03 -7.85 10.20
CA VAL A 100 -7.95 -7.30 8.85
C VAL A 100 -9.36 -7.15 8.26
N ILE A 101 -9.65 -5.98 7.65
CA ILE A 101 -10.81 -5.80 6.79
C ILE A 101 -10.36 -6.10 5.36
N GLU A 102 -10.97 -7.10 4.74
CA GLU A 102 -10.65 -7.55 3.38
C GLU A 102 -11.43 -6.70 2.36
N GLY A 103 -11.05 -5.44 2.26
CA GLY A 103 -11.70 -4.46 1.38
C GLY A 103 -11.21 -4.54 -0.06
N MET A 104 -11.30 -5.71 -0.68
CA MET A 104 -10.94 -5.95 -2.07
C MET A 104 -12.14 -6.39 -2.90
N GLY A 105 -12.40 -5.66 -4.01
CA GLY A 105 -13.49 -5.95 -4.92
C GLY A 105 -13.29 -7.23 -5.72
N GLN A 106 -14.39 -7.91 -5.99
CA GLN A 106 -14.42 -9.15 -6.77
C GLN A 106 -14.52 -8.86 -8.26
N ALA A 107 -14.03 -9.79 -9.09
CA ALA A 107 -14.28 -9.82 -10.52
C ALA A 107 -15.79 -9.95 -10.79
N PRO A 108 -16.33 -9.25 -11.81
CA PRO A 108 -17.72 -9.43 -12.23
C PRO A 108 -18.03 -10.89 -12.59
N MET A 109 -19.27 -11.33 -12.39
CA MET A 109 -19.67 -12.70 -12.72
C MET A 109 -19.55 -13.05 -14.21
N LYS A 110 -19.47 -12.07 -15.08
CA LYS A 110 -19.20 -12.26 -16.53
C LYS A 110 -17.71 -12.28 -16.88
N ALA A 111 -16.80 -12.03 -15.93
CA ALA A 111 -15.36 -11.98 -16.16
C ALA A 111 -14.74 -13.39 -16.14
N THR A 112 -14.99 -14.18 -17.18
CA THR A 112 -14.39 -15.51 -17.35
C THR A 112 -13.03 -15.40 -18.07
N ARG A 113 -12.17 -16.39 -17.86
CA ARG A 113 -10.90 -16.52 -18.61
C ARG A 113 -11.16 -16.58 -20.11
N GLU A 114 -12.12 -17.39 -20.53
CA GLU A 114 -12.49 -17.62 -21.94
C GLU A 114 -12.94 -16.32 -22.60
N PHE A 115 -13.66 -15.45 -21.89
CA PHE A 115 -14.06 -14.15 -22.42
C PHE A 115 -12.82 -13.33 -22.87
N PHE A 116 -11.81 -13.24 -22.02
CA PHE A 116 -10.60 -12.45 -22.34
C PHE A 116 -9.74 -13.12 -23.41
N VAL A 117 -9.57 -14.44 -23.37
CA VAL A 117 -8.79 -15.19 -24.36
C VAL A 117 -9.43 -15.10 -25.75
N ASN A 118 -10.74 -15.35 -25.87
CA ASN A 118 -11.45 -15.32 -27.14
C ASN A 118 -11.51 -13.90 -27.73
N ARG A 119 -11.65 -12.89 -26.89
CA ARG A 119 -11.62 -11.49 -27.31
C ARG A 119 -10.27 -11.11 -27.94
N ALA A 120 -9.17 -11.59 -27.40
CA ALA A 120 -7.83 -11.32 -27.94
C ALA A 120 -7.63 -11.92 -29.35
N HIS A 121 -8.32 -13.01 -29.67
CA HIS A 121 -8.23 -13.68 -30.99
C HIS A 121 -9.20 -13.12 -32.03
N GLY A 122 -10.25 -12.38 -31.64
CA GLY A 122 -11.32 -11.92 -32.55
C GLY A 122 -11.60 -10.42 -32.55
N GLY A 123 -10.99 -9.63 -31.66
CA GLY A 123 -11.28 -8.21 -31.50
C GLY A 123 -10.13 -7.29 -31.88
N ALA A 124 -10.46 -6.04 -32.25
CA ALA A 124 -9.44 -5.00 -32.38
C ALA A 124 -8.62 -4.88 -31.10
N PRO A 125 -7.28 -4.73 -31.18
CA PRO A 125 -6.46 -4.54 -30.01
C PRO A 125 -6.98 -3.32 -29.24
N SER A 126 -7.26 -3.50 -27.95
CA SER A 126 -7.53 -2.38 -27.04
C SER A 126 -6.32 -1.43 -27.11
N LEU A 127 -6.58 -0.13 -27.23
CA LEU A 127 -5.53 0.90 -27.25
C LEU A 127 -4.61 0.86 -25.99
N THR A 128 -4.96 0.02 -25.03
CA THR A 128 -4.31 -0.08 -23.71
C THR A 128 -3.76 -1.47 -23.40
N THR A 129 -3.89 -2.47 -24.31
CA THR A 129 -3.25 -3.79 -24.13
C THR A 129 -1.87 -3.77 -24.75
N ARG A 130 -0.85 -3.87 -23.92
CA ARG A 130 0.51 -4.18 -24.34
C ARG A 130 0.65 -5.70 -24.59
N LYS A 131 1.68 -6.09 -25.33
CA LYS A 131 1.97 -7.47 -25.66
C LYS A 131 1.98 -8.36 -24.41
N GLY A 132 0.95 -9.17 -24.21
CA GLY A 132 0.88 -10.17 -23.15
C GLY A 132 -0.30 -10.05 -22.18
N GLY A 133 -0.84 -8.85 -21.93
CA GLY A 133 -2.02 -8.66 -21.09
C GLY A 133 -3.31 -8.81 -21.89
N LEU A 134 -4.09 -9.85 -21.63
CA LEU A 134 -5.39 -10.03 -22.27
C LEU A 134 -6.50 -9.26 -21.56
N ILE A 135 -6.27 -8.91 -20.29
CA ILE A 135 -7.16 -8.06 -19.49
C ILE A 135 -6.66 -6.62 -19.63
N PRO A 136 -7.49 -5.68 -20.11
CA PRO A 136 -7.07 -4.30 -20.30
C PRO A 136 -6.60 -3.64 -18.99
N SER A 137 -5.57 -2.80 -19.07
CA SER A 137 -5.07 -2.06 -17.90
C SER A 137 -6.00 -0.91 -17.49
N THR A 138 -6.93 -0.51 -18.35
CA THR A 138 -7.92 0.55 -18.08
C THR A 138 -9.21 0.33 -18.86
N GLY A 139 -10.24 1.09 -18.54
CA GLY A 139 -11.53 1.04 -19.20
C GLY A 139 -12.55 0.12 -18.53
N PRO A 140 -13.75 -0.05 -19.13
CA PRO A 140 -14.85 -0.75 -18.48
C PRO A 140 -14.59 -2.23 -18.19
N LEU A 141 -13.70 -2.87 -18.97
CA LEU A 141 -13.36 -4.30 -18.82
C LEU A 141 -12.34 -4.60 -17.71
N SER A 142 -11.67 -3.57 -17.19
CA SER A 142 -10.72 -3.73 -16.08
C SER A 142 -11.36 -3.55 -14.69
N ALA A 143 -12.66 -3.24 -14.63
CA ALA A 143 -13.33 -2.93 -13.39
C ALA A 143 -13.59 -4.16 -12.51
N THR A 144 -13.35 -4.00 -11.21
CA THR A 144 -13.84 -4.85 -10.12
C THR A 144 -14.95 -4.13 -9.37
N VAL A 145 -15.71 -4.86 -8.54
CA VAL A 145 -16.74 -4.25 -7.69
C VAL A 145 -16.08 -3.24 -6.75
N PRO A 146 -16.56 -1.98 -6.66
CA PRO A 146 -16.07 -1.00 -5.68
C PRO A 146 -16.15 -1.54 -4.25
N ALA A 147 -15.04 -1.48 -3.50
CA ALA A 147 -14.97 -2.08 -2.17
C ALA A 147 -14.81 -1.05 -1.03
N VAL A 148 -14.44 0.20 -1.34
CA VAL A 148 -14.08 1.23 -0.36
C VAL A 148 -15.20 1.48 0.65
N LEU A 149 -16.42 1.72 0.18
CA LEU A 149 -17.53 2.07 1.08
C LEU A 149 -17.88 0.93 2.03
N ASP A 150 -17.94 -0.31 1.55
CA ASP A 150 -18.29 -1.46 2.39
C ASP A 150 -17.19 -1.76 3.42
N ALA A 151 -15.92 -1.65 3.03
CA ALA A 151 -14.79 -1.78 3.96
C ALA A 151 -14.83 -0.69 5.06
N CYS A 152 -15.10 0.56 4.69
CA CYS A 152 -15.24 1.68 5.62
C CYS A 152 -16.44 1.49 6.55
N ILE A 153 -17.59 1.09 6.04
CA ILE A 153 -18.79 0.82 6.86
C ILE A 153 -18.54 -0.35 7.82
N THR A 154 -17.92 -1.44 7.34
CA THR A 154 -17.56 -2.59 8.18
C THR A 154 -16.62 -2.18 9.32
N ALA A 155 -15.60 -1.35 9.02
CA ALA A 155 -14.68 -0.83 10.02
C ALA A 155 -15.40 0.05 11.05
N LEU A 156 -16.25 0.98 10.59
CA LEU A 156 -17.04 1.84 11.47
C LEU A 156 -18.00 1.04 12.34
N ASP A 157 -18.76 0.12 11.76
CA ASP A 157 -19.78 -0.64 12.46
C ASP A 157 -19.21 -1.46 13.62
N GLN A 158 -18.09 -2.15 13.37
CA GLN A 158 -17.52 -3.08 14.35
C GLN A 158 -16.50 -2.43 15.29
N PHE A 159 -15.81 -1.38 14.87
CA PHE A 159 -14.65 -0.84 15.58
C PHE A 159 -14.67 0.70 15.77
N GLY A 160 -15.50 1.40 15.02
CA GLY A 160 -15.66 2.86 15.11
C GLY A 160 -16.71 3.28 16.13
N THR A 161 -16.76 4.58 16.40
CA THR A 161 -17.69 5.21 17.35
C THR A 161 -18.59 6.27 16.68
N LYS A 162 -18.17 6.76 15.50
CA LYS A 162 -18.86 7.83 14.76
C LYS A 162 -19.87 7.27 13.77
N THR A 163 -20.79 8.11 13.32
CA THR A 163 -21.71 7.83 12.21
C THR A 163 -20.98 7.99 10.87
N LEU A 164 -21.52 7.41 9.81
CA LEU A 164 -20.99 7.62 8.45
C LEU A 164 -21.09 9.11 8.07
N ALA A 165 -22.17 9.78 8.44
CA ALA A 165 -22.38 11.20 8.19
C ALA A 165 -21.26 12.07 8.78
N GLU A 166 -20.79 11.78 10.00
CA GLU A 166 -19.71 12.53 10.65
C GLU A 166 -18.37 12.32 9.92
N VAL A 167 -18.02 11.08 9.56
CA VAL A 167 -16.72 10.77 8.94
C VAL A 167 -16.69 11.08 7.44
N MET A 168 -17.85 11.14 6.76
CA MET A 168 -17.95 11.46 5.34
C MET A 168 -18.09 12.98 5.09
N GLU A 169 -18.40 13.77 6.10
CA GLU A 169 -18.54 15.23 5.99
C GLU A 169 -17.33 15.89 5.29
N PRO A 170 -16.07 15.63 5.68
CA PRO A 170 -14.91 16.22 5.01
C PRO A 170 -14.82 15.83 3.52
N ALA A 171 -15.10 14.57 3.19
CA ALA A 171 -15.09 14.11 1.80
C ALA A 171 -16.14 14.83 0.94
N ILE A 172 -17.36 15.06 1.48
CA ILE A 172 -18.41 15.82 0.81
C ILE A 172 -17.97 17.27 0.57
N GLN A 173 -17.38 17.92 1.59
CA GLN A 173 -16.85 19.29 1.48
C GLN A 173 -15.79 19.39 0.37
N LEU A 174 -14.88 18.41 0.31
CA LEU A 174 -13.85 18.35 -0.72
C LEU A 174 -14.42 18.08 -2.12
N ALA A 175 -15.48 17.27 -2.23
CA ALA A 175 -16.16 17.03 -3.51
C ALA A 175 -16.93 18.25 -4.02
N ASP A 176 -17.39 19.13 -3.11
CA ASP A 176 -17.96 20.45 -3.47
C ASP A 176 -16.92 21.41 -4.04
N GLY A 177 -15.64 21.21 -3.71
CA GLY A 177 -14.54 21.96 -4.29
C GLY A 177 -13.29 22.01 -3.40
N PHE A 178 -12.14 21.80 -4.02
CA PHE A 178 -10.84 21.95 -3.38
C PHE A 178 -9.83 22.57 -4.36
N PRO A 179 -8.80 23.28 -3.88
CA PRO A 179 -7.75 23.78 -4.76
C PRO A 179 -6.90 22.61 -5.29
N ILE A 180 -6.88 22.44 -6.62
CA ILE A 180 -6.14 21.36 -7.28
C ILE A 180 -4.63 21.65 -7.27
N ASP A 181 -3.82 20.62 -6.97
CA ASP A 181 -2.37 20.73 -6.92
C ASP A 181 -1.68 20.36 -8.24
N GLU A 182 -0.35 20.61 -8.28
CA GLU A 182 0.51 20.37 -9.44
C GLU A 182 0.46 18.92 -9.91
N LEU A 183 0.50 17.98 -8.98
CA LEU A 183 0.54 16.55 -9.31
C LEU A 183 -0.76 16.11 -10.00
N ARG A 184 -1.93 16.55 -9.51
CA ARG A 184 -3.24 16.23 -10.10
C ARG A 184 -3.40 16.89 -11.47
N VAL A 185 -2.99 18.13 -11.61
CA VAL A 185 -2.97 18.83 -12.91
C VAL A 185 -2.07 18.09 -13.91
N GLN A 186 -0.88 17.67 -13.50
CA GLN A 186 0.03 16.90 -14.35
C GLN A 186 -0.60 15.56 -14.77
N TYR A 187 -1.24 14.82 -13.84
CA TYR A 187 -1.92 13.57 -14.17
C TYR A 187 -3.09 13.78 -15.16
N ILE A 188 -3.92 14.78 -14.93
CA ILE A 188 -4.99 15.12 -15.88
C ILE A 188 -4.39 15.39 -17.26
N ARG A 189 -3.38 16.26 -17.36
CA ARG A 189 -2.73 16.62 -18.62
C ARG A 189 -2.16 15.40 -19.36
N THR A 190 -1.40 14.56 -18.65
CA THR A 190 -0.72 13.40 -19.26
C THR A 190 -1.66 12.24 -19.60
N ARG A 191 -2.81 12.13 -18.91
CA ARG A 191 -3.76 11.04 -19.09
C ARG A 191 -5.01 11.46 -19.90
N SER A 192 -5.18 12.74 -20.18
CA SER A 192 -6.32 13.23 -20.97
C SER A 192 -6.47 12.57 -22.34
N PRO A 193 -5.42 12.23 -23.11
CA PRO A 193 -5.59 11.52 -24.37
C PRO A 193 -6.29 10.16 -24.23
N ILE A 194 -6.13 9.50 -23.06
CA ILE A 194 -6.74 8.19 -22.79
C ILE A 194 -8.17 8.36 -22.27
N PHE A 195 -8.37 9.12 -21.19
CA PHE A 195 -9.69 9.19 -20.56
C PHE A 195 -10.71 10.05 -21.33
N SER A 196 -10.27 10.88 -22.27
CA SER A 196 -11.18 11.70 -23.12
C SER A 196 -12.06 10.86 -24.05
N GLN A 197 -11.75 9.58 -24.26
CA GLN A 197 -12.64 8.65 -24.95
C GLN A 197 -13.94 8.35 -24.16
N TRP A 198 -13.95 8.62 -22.85
CA TRP A 198 -15.11 8.44 -21.99
C TRP A 198 -15.72 9.81 -21.66
N PRO A 199 -16.93 10.12 -22.19
CA PRO A 199 -17.53 11.47 -22.08
C PRO A 199 -17.64 11.98 -20.64
N ASP A 200 -18.02 11.10 -19.68
CA ASP A 200 -18.18 11.50 -18.29
C ASP A 200 -16.84 11.75 -17.59
N ALA A 201 -15.80 10.97 -17.89
CA ALA A 201 -14.45 11.25 -17.40
C ALA A 201 -13.92 12.58 -17.97
N LYS A 202 -14.12 12.81 -19.27
CA LYS A 202 -13.78 14.09 -19.91
C LYS A 202 -14.49 15.26 -19.24
N ARG A 203 -15.80 15.14 -18.98
CA ARG A 203 -16.62 16.18 -18.34
C ARG A 203 -16.11 16.53 -16.94
N VAL A 204 -15.72 15.54 -16.14
CA VAL A 204 -15.23 15.74 -14.76
C VAL A 204 -13.82 16.32 -14.75
N PHE A 205 -12.90 15.74 -15.52
CA PHE A 205 -11.47 16.06 -15.41
C PHE A 205 -10.98 17.14 -16.37
N LEU A 206 -11.78 17.50 -17.39
CA LEU A 206 -11.53 18.63 -18.29
C LEU A 206 -12.73 19.59 -18.27
N PRO A 207 -12.95 20.31 -17.15
CA PRO A 207 -14.06 21.28 -17.06
C PRO A 207 -13.89 22.35 -18.14
N GLY A 208 -14.97 22.61 -18.91
CA GLY A 208 -14.89 23.50 -20.08
C GLY A 208 -14.07 22.94 -21.25
N GLY A 209 -13.63 21.67 -21.19
CA GLY A 209 -12.82 21.02 -22.23
C GLY A 209 -11.30 21.20 -22.05
N GLU A 210 -10.86 21.88 -21.01
CA GLU A 210 -9.45 22.23 -20.76
C GLU A 210 -8.91 21.60 -19.48
N VAL A 211 -7.58 21.44 -19.44
CA VAL A 211 -6.86 21.01 -18.23
C VAL A 211 -6.93 22.13 -17.20
N PRO A 212 -7.37 21.86 -15.95
CA PRO A 212 -7.39 22.86 -14.88
C PRO A 212 -6.00 23.45 -14.62
N LYS A 213 -5.95 24.67 -14.12
CA LYS A 213 -4.71 25.31 -13.64
C LYS A 213 -4.49 24.94 -12.16
N VAL A 214 -3.23 24.91 -11.75
CA VAL A 214 -2.88 24.73 -10.34
C VAL A 214 -3.54 25.83 -9.51
N GLY A 215 -4.21 25.43 -8.42
CA GLY A 215 -4.96 26.34 -7.55
C GLY A 215 -6.40 26.57 -7.95
N ASP A 216 -6.84 26.15 -9.15
CA ASP A 216 -8.27 26.21 -9.50
C ASP A 216 -9.11 25.37 -8.54
N ILE A 217 -10.34 25.82 -8.27
CA ILE A 217 -11.28 25.03 -7.46
C ILE A 217 -11.82 23.89 -8.30
N PHE A 218 -11.37 22.68 -7.97
CA PHE A 218 -11.78 21.45 -8.66
C PHE A 218 -13.02 20.85 -7.99
N VAL A 219 -14.11 20.72 -8.76
CA VAL A 219 -15.43 20.30 -8.26
C VAL A 219 -15.81 18.94 -8.85
N GLN A 220 -16.29 18.03 -8.00
CA GLN A 220 -16.84 16.72 -8.40
C GLN A 220 -18.33 16.64 -8.00
N ALA A 221 -19.15 17.47 -8.64
CA ALA A 221 -20.55 17.69 -8.25
C ALA A 221 -21.39 16.39 -8.21
N ASP A 222 -21.19 15.50 -9.18
CA ASP A 222 -21.92 14.22 -9.24
C ASP A 222 -21.51 13.30 -8.08
N LEU A 223 -20.21 13.23 -7.76
CA LEU A 223 -19.74 12.46 -6.60
C LEU A 223 -20.26 13.05 -5.29
N ALA A 224 -20.22 14.39 -5.12
CA ALA A 224 -20.78 15.07 -3.95
C ALA A 224 -22.26 14.74 -3.74
N ARG A 225 -23.05 14.72 -4.82
CA ARG A 225 -24.46 14.31 -4.78
C ARG A 225 -24.60 12.84 -4.32
N THR A 226 -23.84 11.93 -4.90
CA THR A 226 -23.84 10.50 -4.54
C THR A 226 -23.48 10.29 -3.07
N LEU A 227 -22.44 10.95 -2.55
CA LEU A 227 -22.06 10.88 -1.13
C LEU A 227 -23.18 11.40 -0.21
N ARG A 228 -23.87 12.48 -0.59
CA ARG A 228 -25.03 13.00 0.16
C ARG A 228 -26.23 12.05 0.13
N GLU A 229 -26.49 11.37 -0.98
CA GLU A 229 -27.53 10.35 -1.08
C GLU A 229 -27.27 9.19 -0.10
N ILE A 230 -26.03 8.71 0.00
CA ILE A 230 -25.61 7.66 0.93
C ILE A 230 -25.81 8.10 2.39
N VAL A 231 -25.34 9.30 2.75
CA VAL A 231 -25.52 9.87 4.11
C VAL A 231 -27.00 10.07 4.42
N ARG A 232 -27.82 10.48 3.45
CA ARG A 232 -29.26 10.62 3.62
C ARG A 232 -29.93 9.27 3.96
N ALA A 233 -29.51 8.18 3.30
CA ALA A 233 -30.02 6.84 3.59
C ALA A 233 -29.69 6.43 5.04
N GLU A 234 -28.45 6.66 5.50
CA GLU A 234 -28.06 6.46 6.90
C GLU A 234 -28.97 7.22 7.86
N ARG A 235 -29.08 8.54 7.66
CA ARG A 235 -29.86 9.44 8.54
C ARG A 235 -31.33 9.05 8.63
N LEU A 236 -31.93 8.60 7.54
CA LEU A 236 -33.33 8.18 7.51
C LEU A 236 -33.55 6.90 8.33
N ALA A 237 -32.65 5.93 8.20
CA ALA A 237 -32.73 4.65 8.91
C ALA A 237 -32.33 4.75 10.40
N SER A 238 -31.47 5.72 10.76
CA SER A 238 -31.07 5.96 12.16
C SER A 238 -32.16 6.66 12.98
N LYS A 239 -33.16 7.27 12.32
CA LYS A 239 -34.28 7.93 13.01
C LYS A 239 -35.17 6.90 13.68
N GLY A 240 -35.27 6.94 15.00
CA GLY A 240 -36.15 6.09 15.80
C GLY A 240 -35.87 6.24 17.31
N PRO A 241 -36.72 5.68 18.17
CA PRO A 241 -36.62 5.84 19.63
C PRO A 241 -35.31 5.31 20.24
N ARG A 242 -34.49 4.55 19.48
CA ARG A 242 -33.23 3.94 19.93
C ARG A 242 -31.98 4.43 19.21
N ASN A 243 -32.05 5.49 18.37
CA ASN A 243 -30.92 6.01 17.58
C ASN A 243 -29.98 4.88 17.11
N ASN A 244 -30.48 4.01 16.21
CA ASN A 244 -29.80 2.78 15.80
C ASN A 244 -28.71 3.07 14.77
N ARG A 245 -27.48 3.33 15.23
CA ARG A 245 -26.30 3.55 14.38
C ARG A 245 -26.05 2.40 13.41
N HIS A 246 -26.15 1.14 13.87
CA HIS A 246 -25.97 -0.04 13.01
C HIS A 246 -26.96 -0.05 11.84
N ALA A 247 -28.25 0.15 12.11
CA ALA A 247 -29.26 0.19 11.05
C ALA A 247 -28.99 1.33 10.04
N GLY A 248 -28.52 2.47 10.50
CA GLY A 248 -28.11 3.57 9.64
C GLY A 248 -26.96 3.20 8.72
N LEU A 249 -25.88 2.62 9.26
CA LEU A 249 -24.72 2.18 8.49
C LEU A 249 -25.11 1.12 7.44
N MET A 250 -25.95 0.15 7.83
CA MET A 250 -26.43 -0.89 6.90
C MET A 250 -27.33 -0.31 5.80
N ALA A 251 -28.16 0.68 6.11
CA ALA A 251 -28.99 1.35 5.11
C ALA A 251 -28.14 2.15 4.10
N ALA A 252 -27.10 2.82 4.54
CA ALA A 252 -26.14 3.49 3.66
C ALA A 252 -25.43 2.50 2.73
N ARG A 253 -24.98 1.37 3.28
CA ARG A 253 -24.39 0.26 2.53
C ARG A 253 -25.36 -0.27 1.45
N ASP A 254 -26.58 -0.60 1.83
CA ASP A 254 -27.58 -1.17 0.92
C ASP A 254 -28.03 -0.16 -0.14
N TYR A 255 -28.05 1.15 0.18
CA TYR A 255 -28.34 2.19 -0.80
C TYR A 255 -27.33 2.21 -1.95
N PHE A 256 -26.04 1.97 -1.63
CA PHE A 256 -24.98 1.87 -2.65
C PHE A 256 -24.98 0.51 -3.34
N TYR A 257 -24.92 -0.61 -2.59
CA TYR A 257 -24.65 -1.93 -3.15
C TYR A 257 -25.89 -2.68 -3.64
N ARG A 258 -27.08 -2.41 -3.09
CA ARG A 258 -28.35 -3.04 -3.47
C ARG A 258 -29.39 -2.06 -3.99
N GLY A 259 -29.08 -0.80 -3.90
CA GLY A 259 -29.95 0.32 -4.19
C GLY A 259 -29.77 0.92 -5.58
N PRO A 260 -30.19 2.19 -5.72
CA PRO A 260 -30.18 2.89 -7.00
C PRO A 260 -28.77 3.13 -7.55
N ILE A 261 -27.74 3.27 -6.70
CA ILE A 261 -26.38 3.56 -7.17
C ILE A 261 -25.80 2.34 -7.90
N ALA A 262 -25.92 1.15 -7.34
CA ALA A 262 -25.48 -0.08 -8.03
C ALA A 262 -26.15 -0.28 -9.39
N ARG A 263 -27.44 0.05 -9.50
CA ARG A 263 -28.16 -0.04 -10.79
C ARG A 263 -27.61 0.97 -11.80
N ARG A 264 -27.48 2.25 -11.43
CA ARG A 264 -26.93 3.32 -12.29
C ARG A 264 -25.53 2.97 -12.79
N ILE A 265 -24.63 2.50 -11.89
CA ILE A 265 -23.28 2.08 -12.27
C ILE A 265 -23.33 0.86 -13.19
N GLY A 266 -24.10 -0.17 -12.84
CA GLY A 266 -24.19 -1.41 -13.62
C GLY A 266 -24.72 -1.16 -15.04
N ASP A 267 -25.79 -0.38 -15.17
CA ASP A 267 -26.40 -0.03 -16.46
C ASP A 267 -25.40 0.78 -17.32
N TYR A 268 -24.73 1.76 -16.74
CA TYR A 268 -23.71 2.54 -17.42
C TYR A 268 -22.54 1.68 -17.91
N MET A 269 -22.00 0.82 -17.03
CA MET A 269 -20.86 -0.03 -17.37
C MET A 269 -21.21 -1.01 -18.48
N GLN A 270 -22.39 -1.64 -18.46
CA GLN A 270 -22.83 -2.55 -19.51
C GLN A 270 -23.06 -1.82 -20.84
N ALA A 271 -23.69 -0.65 -20.83
CA ALA A 271 -23.88 0.19 -22.02
C ALA A 271 -22.56 0.60 -22.69
N ASN A 272 -21.46 0.67 -21.91
CA ASN A 272 -20.13 0.99 -22.39
C ASN A 272 -19.19 -0.22 -22.56
N GLY A 273 -19.76 -1.43 -22.69
CA GLY A 273 -19.03 -2.67 -22.98
C GLY A 273 -18.30 -3.29 -21.77
N GLY A 274 -18.62 -2.87 -20.55
CA GLY A 274 -18.12 -3.47 -19.32
C GLY A 274 -18.87 -4.75 -18.91
N LEU A 275 -18.29 -5.48 -17.99
CA LEU A 275 -18.83 -6.76 -17.50
C LEU A 275 -19.62 -6.64 -16.20
N ILE A 276 -19.40 -5.55 -15.45
CA ILE A 276 -20.00 -5.33 -14.13
C ILE A 276 -21.49 -5.03 -14.25
N ALA A 277 -22.28 -5.60 -13.36
CA ALA A 277 -23.73 -5.43 -13.29
C ALA A 277 -24.17 -5.17 -11.84
N ALA A 278 -25.38 -4.65 -11.63
CA ALA A 278 -25.94 -4.42 -10.29
C ALA A 278 -25.93 -5.68 -9.40
N GLY A 279 -26.12 -6.88 -10.00
CA GLY A 279 -26.03 -8.14 -9.28
C GLY A 279 -24.65 -8.44 -8.68
N ASP A 280 -23.56 -7.92 -9.27
CA ASP A 280 -22.21 -8.10 -8.73
C ASP A 280 -22.03 -7.30 -7.44
N PHE A 281 -22.57 -6.08 -7.41
CA PHE A 281 -22.60 -5.26 -6.20
C PHE A 281 -23.39 -5.92 -5.07
N ALA A 282 -24.58 -6.47 -5.38
CA ALA A 282 -25.45 -7.05 -4.37
C ALA A 282 -24.85 -8.29 -3.66
N ARG A 283 -23.91 -8.99 -4.32
CA ARG A 283 -23.19 -10.16 -3.77
C ARG A 283 -21.98 -9.76 -2.95
N PHE A 284 -21.47 -8.56 -3.14
CA PHE A 284 -20.24 -8.12 -2.48
C PHE A 284 -20.45 -7.83 -0.99
N ALA A 285 -19.51 -8.29 -0.18
CA ALA A 285 -19.36 -7.89 1.22
C ALA A 285 -17.88 -7.97 1.62
N ALA A 286 -17.36 -6.91 2.23
CA ALA A 286 -16.04 -6.93 2.85
C ALA A 286 -16.06 -7.89 4.05
N LYS A 287 -15.02 -8.72 4.18
CA LYS A 287 -14.88 -9.68 5.29
C LYS A 287 -14.01 -9.10 6.38
N VAL A 288 -14.28 -9.47 7.63
CA VAL A 288 -13.36 -9.31 8.74
C VAL A 288 -12.60 -10.62 8.91
N GLY A 289 -11.32 -10.59 8.63
CA GLY A 289 -10.44 -11.76 8.62
C GLY A 289 -9.35 -11.68 9.70
N GLN A 290 -8.55 -12.73 9.75
CA GLN A 290 -7.35 -12.79 10.58
C GLN A 290 -6.14 -12.36 9.75
N PRO A 291 -5.26 -11.48 10.28
CA PRO A 291 -4.01 -11.15 9.63
C PRO A 291 -3.03 -12.33 9.69
N VAL A 292 -2.06 -12.35 8.79
CA VAL A 292 -0.85 -13.17 8.95
C VAL A 292 0.18 -12.40 9.78
N GLN A 293 1.09 -13.12 10.43
CA GLN A 293 2.12 -12.50 11.27
C GLN A 293 3.48 -13.18 11.17
N ALA A 294 4.54 -12.41 11.42
CA ALA A 294 5.87 -12.90 11.77
C ALA A 294 6.24 -12.44 13.18
N ASP A 295 6.90 -13.33 13.93
CA ASP A 295 7.68 -12.92 15.08
C ASP A 295 9.12 -12.67 14.61
N TYR A 296 9.57 -11.42 14.70
CA TYR A 296 10.90 -11.01 14.29
C TYR A 296 11.58 -10.23 15.41
N ARG A 297 12.61 -10.81 16.01
CA ARG A 297 13.42 -10.20 17.10
C ARG A 297 12.58 -9.58 18.24
N GLY A 298 11.48 -10.28 18.63
CA GLY A 298 10.59 -9.84 19.70
C GLY A 298 9.49 -8.86 19.27
N TYR A 299 9.38 -8.57 17.96
CA TYR A 299 8.30 -7.79 17.36
C TYR A 299 7.34 -8.71 16.62
N GLN A 300 6.03 -8.50 16.80
CA GLN A 300 4.97 -9.17 16.05
C GLN A 300 4.57 -8.27 14.87
N VAL A 301 4.92 -8.67 13.66
CA VAL A 301 4.62 -7.92 12.42
C VAL A 301 3.39 -8.54 11.75
N TYR A 302 2.32 -7.76 11.64
CA TYR A 302 1.03 -8.18 11.07
C TYR A 302 0.85 -7.64 9.66
N LYS A 303 0.35 -8.51 8.77
CA LYS A 303 0.05 -8.21 7.36
C LYS A 303 -1.33 -8.75 6.97
N ALA A 304 -1.91 -8.20 5.90
CA ALA A 304 -3.06 -8.82 5.26
C ALA A 304 -2.70 -10.19 4.66
N GLY A 305 -3.69 -11.06 4.44
CA GLY A 305 -3.50 -12.44 4.00
C GLY A 305 -3.07 -12.62 2.55
N PHE A 306 -3.08 -13.86 2.07
CA PHE A 306 -2.54 -14.31 0.76
C PHE A 306 -3.30 -13.80 -0.47
N TRP A 307 -4.45 -13.17 -0.31
CA TRP A 307 -5.12 -12.38 -1.35
C TRP A 307 -4.40 -11.05 -1.64
N THR A 308 -3.37 -10.72 -0.85
CA THR A 308 -2.40 -9.64 -1.06
C THR A 308 -0.99 -10.19 -1.20
N GLN A 309 -0.01 -9.33 -1.44
CA GLN A 309 1.40 -9.72 -1.37
C GLN A 309 2.01 -9.67 0.06
N GLY A 310 1.24 -9.22 1.06
CA GLY A 310 1.73 -9.02 2.43
C GLY A 310 2.49 -10.20 3.05
N PRO A 311 2.06 -11.46 2.85
CA PRO A 311 2.79 -12.61 3.38
C PRO A 311 4.23 -12.73 2.87
N ALA A 312 4.59 -12.16 1.71
CA ALA A 312 5.98 -12.15 1.22
C ALA A 312 6.94 -11.38 2.15
N LEU A 313 6.45 -10.31 2.81
CA LEU A 313 7.25 -9.62 3.84
C LEU A 313 7.46 -10.53 5.06
N VAL A 314 6.44 -11.30 5.46
CA VAL A 314 6.55 -12.27 6.58
C VAL A 314 7.57 -13.35 6.25
N GLU A 315 7.51 -13.96 5.06
CA GLU A 315 8.49 -14.94 4.59
C GLU A 315 9.90 -14.36 4.58
N THR A 316 10.05 -13.15 4.06
CA THR A 316 11.33 -12.44 4.01
C THR A 316 11.91 -12.21 5.40
N LEU A 317 11.11 -11.72 6.36
CA LEU A 317 11.55 -11.55 7.76
C LEU A 317 11.99 -12.87 8.40
N ASN A 318 11.25 -13.95 8.16
CA ASN A 318 11.60 -15.28 8.66
C ASN A 318 12.95 -15.78 8.12
N MET A 319 13.25 -15.49 6.84
CA MET A 319 14.57 -15.80 6.27
C MET A 319 15.67 -14.91 6.87
N LEU A 320 15.41 -13.60 6.97
CA LEU A 320 16.38 -12.61 7.44
C LEU A 320 16.75 -12.75 8.92
N GLU A 321 15.91 -13.36 9.74
CA GLU A 321 16.20 -13.60 11.16
C GLU A 321 17.49 -14.41 11.38
N GLY A 322 17.91 -15.20 10.39
CA GLY A 322 19.15 -15.98 10.43
C GLY A 322 20.42 -15.19 10.12
N PHE A 323 20.32 -13.91 9.80
CA PHE A 323 21.47 -13.05 9.47
C PHE A 323 21.66 -11.97 10.54
N ASP A 324 22.91 -11.58 10.79
CA ASP A 324 23.26 -10.42 11.62
C ASP A 324 23.29 -9.16 10.76
N LEU A 325 22.09 -8.64 10.46
CA LEU A 325 21.93 -7.46 9.59
C LEU A 325 22.63 -6.22 10.17
N LYS A 326 22.64 -6.07 11.48
CA LYS A 326 23.30 -4.95 12.15
C LYS A 326 24.81 -4.97 11.91
N LYS A 327 25.44 -6.15 12.00
CA LYS A 327 26.87 -6.33 11.72
C LYS A 327 27.22 -6.11 10.24
N MET A 328 26.31 -6.41 9.31
CA MET A 328 26.51 -6.11 7.89
C MET A 328 26.63 -4.61 7.65
N GLY A 329 25.99 -3.78 8.46
CA GLY A 329 25.94 -2.32 8.32
C GLY A 329 24.81 -1.85 7.39
N HIS A 330 24.17 -0.77 7.78
CA HIS A 330 23.05 -0.19 7.02
C HIS A 330 23.48 0.17 5.57
N ASN A 331 22.71 -0.31 4.61
CA ASN A 331 22.93 -0.08 3.17
C ASN A 331 24.33 -0.47 2.64
N SER A 332 25.06 -1.35 3.36
CA SER A 332 26.27 -1.97 2.80
C SER A 332 25.95 -2.90 1.62
N PRO A 333 26.92 -3.23 0.76
CA PRO A 333 26.72 -4.19 -0.33
C PRO A 333 26.17 -5.53 0.13
N SER A 334 26.68 -6.08 1.24
CA SER A 334 26.20 -7.35 1.80
C SER A 334 24.77 -7.24 2.35
N TYR A 335 24.42 -6.15 3.03
CA TYR A 335 23.07 -5.90 3.51
C TYR A 335 22.06 -5.82 2.34
N ILE A 336 22.30 -4.95 1.36
CA ILE A 336 21.41 -4.79 0.19
C ILE A 336 21.25 -6.10 -0.56
N HIS A 337 22.37 -6.80 -0.81
CA HIS A 337 22.36 -8.08 -1.51
C HIS A 337 21.53 -9.13 -0.75
N THR A 338 21.75 -9.31 0.54
CA THR A 338 21.02 -10.29 1.37
C THR A 338 19.51 -10.02 1.37
N LEU A 339 19.11 -8.74 1.53
CA LEU A 339 17.70 -8.37 1.49
C LEU A 339 17.10 -8.61 0.09
N ALA A 340 17.82 -8.24 -0.96
CA ALA A 340 17.34 -8.42 -2.33
C ALA A 340 17.15 -9.91 -2.67
N GLU A 341 18.09 -10.78 -2.28
CA GLU A 341 17.98 -12.22 -2.53
C GLU A 341 16.85 -12.85 -1.70
N ALA A 342 16.69 -12.48 -0.42
CA ALA A 342 15.57 -12.94 0.38
C ALA A 342 14.20 -12.52 -0.19
N LEU A 343 14.09 -11.27 -0.66
CA LEU A 343 12.89 -10.76 -1.35
C LEU A 343 12.60 -11.53 -2.64
N LYS A 344 13.61 -11.83 -3.45
CA LYS A 344 13.44 -12.63 -4.69
C LYS A 344 12.85 -14.00 -4.40
N LEU A 345 13.31 -14.68 -3.35
CA LEU A 345 12.79 -15.98 -2.94
C LEU A 345 11.32 -15.89 -2.50
N ALA A 346 10.97 -14.94 -1.63
CA ALA A 346 9.60 -14.74 -1.16
C ALA A 346 8.65 -14.31 -2.30
N LEU A 347 9.11 -13.46 -3.21
CA LEU A 347 8.33 -13.03 -4.38
C LEU A 347 8.15 -14.17 -5.40
N ALA A 348 9.09 -15.10 -5.51
CA ALA A 348 8.91 -16.30 -6.32
C ALA A 348 7.81 -17.22 -5.73
N ASP A 349 7.76 -17.36 -4.40
CA ASP A 349 6.68 -18.08 -3.71
C ASP A 349 5.33 -17.35 -3.86
N ARG A 350 5.33 -16.01 -3.78
CA ARG A 350 4.16 -15.17 -4.06
C ARG A 350 3.58 -15.48 -5.46
N ASP A 351 4.41 -15.46 -6.47
CA ASP A 351 3.97 -15.64 -7.86
C ASP A 351 3.44 -17.06 -8.10
N ARG A 352 3.95 -18.05 -7.36
CA ARG A 352 3.55 -19.46 -7.49
C ARG A 352 2.29 -19.82 -6.70
N TYR A 353 2.06 -19.20 -5.52
CA TYR A 353 1.07 -19.70 -4.57
C TYR A 353 -0.02 -18.70 -4.19
N TYR A 354 0.22 -17.37 -4.28
CA TYR A 354 -0.69 -16.38 -3.73
C TYR A 354 -1.87 -16.09 -4.67
N GLY A 355 -3.05 -16.03 -4.10
CA GLY A 355 -4.29 -15.73 -4.77
C GLY A 355 -5.44 -15.65 -3.76
N ASP A 356 -6.67 -15.63 -4.26
CA ASP A 356 -7.86 -15.62 -3.43
C ASP A 356 -8.07 -16.98 -2.74
N PRO A 357 -7.98 -17.07 -1.39
CA PRO A 357 -8.12 -18.34 -0.66
C PRO A 357 -9.49 -19.03 -0.82
N ASP A 358 -10.52 -18.29 -1.24
CA ASP A 358 -11.83 -18.87 -1.53
C ASP A 358 -11.81 -19.69 -2.85
N PHE A 359 -10.78 -19.54 -3.69
CA PHE A 359 -10.67 -20.16 -5.02
C PHE A 359 -9.44 -21.06 -5.16
N VAL A 360 -8.38 -20.85 -4.37
CA VAL A 360 -7.14 -21.61 -4.48
C VAL A 360 -6.67 -22.14 -3.13
N LYS A 361 -6.17 -23.37 -3.13
CA LYS A 361 -5.55 -23.95 -1.94
C LYS A 361 -4.11 -23.47 -1.82
N ILE A 362 -3.80 -22.76 -0.73
CA ILE A 362 -2.50 -22.18 -0.44
C ILE A 362 -1.90 -22.90 0.78
N PRO A 363 -0.65 -23.36 0.75
CA PRO A 363 0.03 -23.97 1.91
C PRO A 363 0.51 -22.86 2.88
N MET A 364 -0.44 -22.15 3.49
CA MET A 364 -0.21 -20.93 4.26
C MET A 364 0.68 -21.15 5.47
N THR A 365 0.45 -22.24 6.21
CA THR A 365 1.18 -22.56 7.44
C THR A 365 2.65 -22.87 7.13
N GLU A 366 2.89 -23.64 6.09
CA GLU A 366 4.22 -24.04 5.67
C GLU A 366 5.01 -22.85 5.15
N LEU A 367 4.42 -22.04 4.24
CA LEU A 367 5.05 -20.82 3.69
C LEU A 367 5.51 -19.86 4.79
N LEU A 368 4.70 -19.67 5.83
CA LEU A 368 5.01 -18.73 6.92
C LEU A 368 5.83 -19.37 8.05
N SER A 369 6.23 -20.64 7.94
CA SER A 369 6.97 -21.31 9.00
C SER A 369 8.46 -20.95 9.02
N LYS A 370 9.04 -20.86 10.23
CA LYS A 370 10.49 -20.69 10.42
C LYS A 370 11.28 -21.85 9.82
N ASN A 371 10.73 -23.07 9.84
CA ASN A 371 11.36 -24.25 9.27
C ASN A 371 11.50 -24.13 7.74
N TYR A 372 10.46 -23.68 7.07
CA TYR A 372 10.53 -23.43 5.63
C TYR A 372 11.52 -22.31 5.29
N ALA A 373 11.49 -21.22 6.05
CA ALA A 373 12.47 -20.13 5.89
C ALA A 373 13.93 -20.63 6.07
N ALA A 374 14.16 -21.53 7.02
CA ALA A 374 15.49 -22.14 7.22
C ALA A 374 15.94 -23.00 6.03
N LEU A 375 15.01 -23.67 5.33
CA LEU A 375 15.31 -24.41 4.09
C LEU A 375 15.63 -23.48 2.92
N ARG A 376 14.97 -22.32 2.85
CA ARG A 376 15.13 -21.34 1.78
C ARG A 376 16.41 -20.51 1.92
N ARG A 377 16.83 -20.23 3.15
CA ARG A 377 17.96 -19.36 3.48
C ARG A 377 19.28 -19.74 2.80
N PRO A 378 19.69 -21.02 2.70
CA PRO A 378 20.95 -21.42 2.01
C PRO A 378 20.96 -21.13 0.51
N LEU A 379 19.82 -20.77 -0.10
CA LEU A 379 19.78 -20.35 -1.50
C LEU A 379 20.28 -18.91 -1.71
N ILE A 380 20.46 -18.16 -0.63
CA ILE A 380 21.06 -16.82 -0.64
C ILE A 380 22.58 -17.01 -0.71
N ASP A 381 23.14 -16.95 -1.92
CA ASP A 381 24.58 -17.02 -2.15
C ASP A 381 25.19 -15.62 -1.89
N GLU A 382 25.96 -15.48 -0.83
CA GLU A 382 26.55 -14.20 -0.42
C GLU A 382 27.46 -13.57 -1.50
N SER A 383 27.98 -14.37 -2.43
CA SER A 383 28.90 -13.93 -3.46
C SER A 383 28.22 -13.54 -4.77
N ARG A 384 27.04 -14.07 -5.05
CA ARG A 384 26.43 -13.98 -6.39
C ARG A 384 24.90 -13.79 -6.37
N ALA A 385 24.40 -12.83 -7.14
CA ALA A 385 22.99 -12.62 -7.36
C ALA A 385 22.35 -13.73 -8.21
N SER A 386 21.21 -14.26 -7.75
CA SER A 386 20.40 -15.20 -8.54
C SER A 386 19.70 -14.49 -9.69
N LEU A 387 19.71 -15.13 -10.88
CA LEU A 387 18.94 -14.70 -12.06
C LEU A 387 17.73 -15.61 -12.32
N ALA A 388 17.59 -16.69 -11.54
CA ALA A 388 16.51 -17.65 -11.67
C ALA A 388 15.37 -17.32 -10.70
N GLN A 389 14.13 -17.40 -11.18
CA GLN A 389 12.98 -17.43 -10.30
C GLN A 389 12.91 -18.82 -9.65
N GLN A 390 12.99 -18.85 -8.33
CA GLN A 390 13.12 -20.10 -7.56
C GLN A 390 12.00 -20.23 -6.52
N PRO A 391 10.75 -20.54 -6.91
CA PRO A 391 9.73 -20.88 -5.93
C PRO A 391 10.11 -22.17 -5.21
N GLY A 392 9.81 -22.24 -3.92
CA GLY A 392 10.01 -23.46 -3.16
C GLY A 392 8.85 -24.44 -3.29
N ASP A 393 8.95 -25.56 -2.57
CA ASP A 393 7.88 -26.55 -2.45
C ASP A 393 7.51 -26.69 -0.96
N PRO A 394 6.70 -25.77 -0.42
CA PRO A 394 6.36 -25.74 1.00
C PRO A 394 5.60 -26.99 1.43
N SER A 395 4.72 -27.54 0.61
CA SER A 395 3.94 -28.75 0.95
C SER A 395 4.79 -30.00 1.16
N ASN A 396 5.93 -30.10 0.48
CA ASN A 396 6.91 -31.20 0.65
C ASN A 396 8.16 -30.77 1.42
N MET A 397 8.16 -29.57 1.99
CA MET A 397 9.28 -28.98 2.73
C MET A 397 10.61 -29.05 1.96
N LYS A 398 10.60 -28.58 0.67
CA LYS A 398 11.80 -28.49 -0.17
C LYS A 398 12.13 -27.05 -0.47
N ALA A 399 13.42 -26.75 -0.52
CA ALA A 399 13.92 -25.40 -0.79
C ALA A 399 13.54 -24.88 -2.19
N VAL A 400 13.45 -25.75 -3.18
CA VAL A 400 13.15 -25.40 -4.57
C VAL A 400 12.13 -26.38 -5.16
N LEU A 401 11.17 -25.86 -5.91
CA LEU A 401 10.23 -26.66 -6.70
C LEU A 401 10.89 -26.98 -8.07
N ALA A 402 11.29 -28.25 -8.24
CA ALA A 402 12.09 -28.69 -9.39
C ALA A 402 11.44 -28.45 -10.77
N SER A 403 10.10 -28.41 -10.84
CA SER A 403 9.35 -28.21 -12.09
C SER A 403 9.13 -26.76 -12.51
N ALA A 404 9.55 -25.79 -11.69
CA ALA A 404 9.18 -24.37 -11.85
C ALA A 404 10.32 -23.43 -12.21
N VAL A 405 11.52 -23.95 -12.51
CA VAL A 405 12.63 -23.09 -12.98
C VAL A 405 12.35 -22.67 -14.43
N GLN A 406 11.59 -21.58 -14.59
CA GLN A 406 11.39 -20.97 -15.90
C GLN A 406 12.13 -19.65 -15.99
N THR A 407 13.00 -19.57 -17.00
CA THR A 407 13.59 -18.31 -17.45
C THR A 407 12.66 -17.71 -18.50
N ILE A 408 11.61 -17.02 -18.08
CA ILE A 408 10.79 -16.26 -19.02
C ILE A 408 11.12 -14.78 -18.79
N GLY A 409 11.95 -14.23 -19.63
CA GLY A 409 12.29 -12.82 -19.61
C GLY A 409 12.32 -12.26 -21.02
N ARG A 410 11.43 -11.31 -21.32
CA ARG A 410 11.65 -10.32 -22.37
C ARG A 410 11.58 -8.96 -21.72
N ALA A 411 12.72 -8.29 -21.69
CA ALA A 411 12.79 -6.89 -21.29
C ALA A 411 12.08 -6.04 -22.35
N SER A 412 11.09 -5.27 -21.92
CA SER A 412 10.55 -4.14 -22.68
C SER A 412 11.08 -2.86 -22.08
N ALA A 413 11.70 -2.02 -22.90
CA ALA A 413 12.12 -0.69 -22.47
C ALA A 413 10.91 0.25 -22.54
N LEU A 414 10.17 0.37 -21.43
CA LEU A 414 9.10 1.34 -21.31
C LEU A 414 9.59 2.59 -20.58
N PRO A 415 9.08 3.78 -20.97
CA PRO A 415 9.34 5.00 -20.21
C PRO A 415 8.85 4.87 -18.77
N GLU A 416 9.64 5.34 -17.84
CA GLU A 416 9.41 5.28 -16.38
C GLU A 416 8.07 5.92 -15.93
N ILE A 417 7.56 6.87 -16.71
CA ILE A 417 6.30 7.60 -16.46
C ILE A 417 5.06 6.69 -16.56
N GLU A 418 5.14 5.57 -17.29
CA GLU A 418 3.98 4.69 -17.52
C GLU A 418 3.81 3.61 -16.43
N ARG A 419 4.83 3.39 -15.58
CA ARG A 419 4.80 2.41 -14.47
C ARG A 419 4.21 2.95 -13.16
N ALA A 420 3.84 4.22 -13.11
CA ALA A 420 3.30 4.87 -11.92
C ALA A 420 1.79 4.63 -11.76
N ASN A 421 1.37 3.35 -11.73
CA ASN A 421 0.08 2.99 -11.15
C ASN A 421 0.26 3.10 -9.63
N ASP A 422 -0.37 4.07 -9.03
CA ASP A 422 -0.04 4.45 -7.67
C ASP A 422 -1.18 4.14 -6.69
N THR A 423 -0.89 4.32 -5.44
CA THR A 423 -1.65 3.94 -4.25
C THR A 423 -1.50 5.09 -3.27
N THR A 424 -2.38 5.21 -2.29
CA THR A 424 -2.16 6.07 -1.14
C THR A 424 -1.99 5.24 0.13
N CYS A 425 -1.75 5.89 1.25
CA CYS A 425 -1.58 5.25 2.55
C CYS A 425 -2.27 6.06 3.64
N VAL A 426 -2.74 5.37 4.68
CA VAL A 426 -3.39 5.97 5.84
C VAL A 426 -2.96 5.21 7.09
N ASN A 427 -2.31 5.91 8.02
CA ASN A 427 -1.91 5.39 9.32
C ASN A 427 -2.43 6.31 10.41
N VAL A 428 -3.03 5.75 11.44
CA VAL A 428 -3.53 6.53 12.59
C VAL A 428 -3.17 5.83 13.89
N VAL A 429 -2.76 6.64 14.86
CA VAL A 429 -2.66 6.26 16.28
C VAL A 429 -3.44 7.28 17.08
N ASP A 430 -4.37 6.85 17.91
CA ASP A 430 -5.13 7.73 18.79
C ASP A 430 -4.54 7.81 20.21
N LYS A 431 -5.16 8.64 21.05
CA LYS A 431 -4.74 8.87 22.45
C LYS A 431 -4.75 7.63 23.35
N ASP A 432 -5.50 6.60 22.98
CA ASP A 432 -5.65 5.36 23.73
C ASP A 432 -4.69 4.25 23.24
N GLY A 433 -3.86 4.57 22.23
CA GLY A 433 -2.92 3.64 21.61
C GLY A 433 -3.60 2.67 20.63
N ASN A 434 -4.81 2.97 20.16
CA ASN A 434 -5.42 2.21 19.08
C ASN A 434 -4.67 2.47 17.78
N LEU A 435 -4.45 1.40 17.00
CA LEU A 435 -3.70 1.45 15.76
C LEU A 435 -4.61 1.17 14.57
N PHE A 436 -4.46 1.96 13.51
CA PHE A 436 -5.13 1.78 12.23
C PHE A 436 -4.12 1.95 11.10
N SER A 437 -4.06 0.99 10.18
CA SER A 437 -3.24 1.09 8.97
C SER A 437 -4.04 0.64 7.76
N ALA A 438 -4.04 1.43 6.70
CA ALA A 438 -4.71 1.11 5.45
C ALA A 438 -3.86 1.48 4.24
N THR A 439 -4.08 0.77 3.13
CA THR A 439 -3.43 1.05 1.86
C THR A 439 -4.50 1.14 0.76
N PRO A 440 -5.19 2.30 0.65
CA PRO A 440 -6.22 2.51 -0.35
C PRO A 440 -5.63 2.61 -1.76
N SER A 441 -6.31 2.03 -2.76
CA SER A 441 -5.88 2.05 -4.16
C SER A 441 -7.04 1.77 -5.11
N GLY A 442 -6.70 1.60 -6.40
CA GLY A 442 -7.71 1.40 -7.44
C GLY A 442 -8.44 2.67 -7.82
N ALA A 443 -9.16 2.63 -8.93
CA ALA A 443 -9.89 3.78 -9.45
C ALA A 443 -9.00 5.05 -9.60
N TRP A 444 -7.82 4.88 -10.18
CA TRP A 444 -6.92 5.99 -10.54
C TRP A 444 -7.10 6.42 -11.99
N LEU A 445 -6.71 7.64 -12.36
CA LEU A 445 -6.66 8.07 -13.74
C LEU A 445 -5.55 7.34 -14.53
N PRO A 446 -5.83 6.90 -15.80
CA PRO A 446 -7.09 7.10 -16.54
C PRO A 446 -8.12 6.02 -16.19
N ALA A 447 -9.35 6.42 -15.89
CA ALA A 447 -10.43 5.49 -15.56
C ALA A 447 -11.78 6.01 -16.01
N VAL A 448 -12.77 5.13 -16.02
CA VAL A 448 -14.16 5.43 -16.37
C VAL A 448 -14.87 6.07 -15.18
N VAL A 449 -15.50 7.21 -15.38
CA VAL A 449 -16.51 7.74 -14.44
C VAL A 449 -17.85 7.13 -14.81
N ALA A 450 -18.52 6.49 -13.86
CA ALA A 450 -19.79 5.80 -14.10
C ALA A 450 -20.98 6.79 -14.16
N GLY A 451 -21.08 7.51 -15.28
CA GLY A 451 -22.16 8.42 -15.60
C GLY A 451 -22.36 9.52 -14.55
N ASP A 452 -23.61 9.79 -14.24
CA ASP A 452 -24.04 10.80 -13.27
C ASP A 452 -23.83 10.42 -11.80
N THR A 453 -23.27 9.23 -11.51
CA THR A 453 -22.88 8.86 -10.14
C THR A 453 -21.61 9.58 -9.70
N GLY A 454 -20.78 10.03 -10.63
CA GLY A 454 -19.46 10.58 -10.36
C GLY A 454 -18.45 9.57 -9.84
N VAL A 455 -18.80 8.29 -9.70
CA VAL A 455 -17.91 7.25 -9.20
C VAL A 455 -16.89 6.87 -10.26
N LEU A 456 -15.62 7.12 -9.97
CA LEU A 456 -14.49 6.68 -10.77
C LEU A 456 -14.29 5.19 -10.54
N MET A 457 -14.36 4.36 -11.59
CA MET A 457 -14.33 2.90 -11.49
C MET A 457 -12.91 2.36 -11.36
N GLY A 458 -12.76 1.30 -10.57
CA GLY A 458 -11.48 0.61 -10.38
C GLY A 458 -10.99 -0.10 -11.64
N GLN A 459 -9.67 -0.34 -11.72
CA GLN A 459 -9.02 -1.10 -12.81
C GLN A 459 -8.30 -2.36 -12.29
N ARG A 460 -8.68 -2.85 -11.12
CA ARG A 460 -7.92 -3.91 -10.44
C ARG A 460 -7.99 -5.27 -11.11
N LEU A 461 -8.95 -5.50 -12.00
CA LEU A 461 -9.05 -6.78 -12.72
C LEU A 461 -7.80 -7.05 -13.58
N GLN A 462 -7.08 -6.00 -14.04
CA GLN A 462 -5.80 -6.13 -14.73
C GLN A 462 -4.73 -6.90 -13.94
N SER A 463 -4.83 -6.94 -12.60
CA SER A 463 -3.90 -7.72 -11.77
C SER A 463 -4.14 -9.22 -11.84
N SER A 464 -5.23 -9.68 -12.44
CA SER A 464 -5.48 -11.10 -12.72
C SER A 464 -4.76 -11.56 -14.00
N LEU A 465 -4.42 -12.84 -14.04
CA LEU A 465 -3.77 -13.48 -15.18
C LEU A 465 -4.79 -14.31 -16.00
N THR A 466 -4.42 -14.64 -17.23
CA THR A 466 -5.20 -15.59 -18.08
C THR A 466 -4.53 -16.95 -18.20
N ASP A 467 -3.36 -17.16 -17.60
CA ASP A 467 -2.73 -18.48 -17.48
C ASP A 467 -3.58 -19.37 -16.54
N PRO A 468 -4.08 -20.54 -17.04
CA PRO A 468 -4.91 -21.43 -16.23
C PRO A 468 -4.18 -22.05 -15.03
N ASN A 469 -2.84 -22.08 -15.07
CA ASN A 469 -2.01 -22.64 -13.99
C ASN A 469 -1.68 -21.61 -12.91
N SER A 470 -2.03 -20.34 -13.12
CA SER A 470 -1.78 -19.28 -12.14
C SER A 470 -2.79 -19.33 -10.99
N PRO A 471 -2.37 -19.22 -9.73
CA PRO A 471 -3.29 -19.05 -8.61
C PRO A 471 -4.09 -17.75 -8.73
N ASN A 472 -3.60 -16.77 -9.50
CA ASN A 472 -4.24 -15.49 -9.76
C ASN A 472 -4.98 -15.43 -11.11
N VAL A 473 -5.34 -16.60 -11.70
CA VAL A 473 -6.15 -16.64 -12.91
C VAL A 473 -7.51 -15.99 -12.66
N VAL A 474 -7.98 -15.19 -13.63
CA VAL A 474 -9.29 -14.53 -13.57
C VAL A 474 -10.41 -15.57 -13.54
N ALA A 475 -11.37 -15.37 -12.64
CA ALA A 475 -12.59 -16.17 -12.56
C ALA A 475 -13.76 -15.32 -12.02
N PRO A 476 -15.02 -15.65 -12.37
CA PRO A 476 -16.21 -14.99 -11.85
C PRO A 476 -16.23 -14.94 -10.31
N GLY A 477 -16.42 -13.76 -9.73
CA GLY A 477 -16.50 -13.57 -8.28
C GLY A 477 -15.17 -13.66 -7.52
N LYS A 478 -14.07 -13.97 -8.19
CA LYS A 478 -12.73 -14.07 -7.58
C LYS A 478 -12.10 -12.69 -7.37
N ARG A 479 -11.43 -12.51 -6.24
CA ARG A 479 -10.61 -11.33 -5.97
C ARG A 479 -9.28 -11.46 -6.72
N PRO A 480 -8.87 -10.46 -7.52
CA PRO A 480 -7.49 -10.38 -7.98
C PRO A 480 -6.53 -10.29 -6.79
N ARG A 481 -5.36 -10.95 -6.87
CA ARG A 481 -4.30 -10.73 -5.89
C ARG A 481 -3.77 -9.31 -6.05
N ILE A 482 -3.70 -8.58 -4.94
CA ILE A 482 -3.29 -7.17 -4.92
C ILE A 482 -1.95 -6.97 -4.23
N THR A 483 -1.35 -5.82 -4.51
CA THR A 483 -0.07 -5.40 -3.94
C THR A 483 -0.21 -4.61 -2.64
N LEU A 484 -1.43 -4.34 -2.19
CA LEU A 484 -1.73 -3.44 -1.08
C LEU A 484 -1.45 -4.12 0.27
N THR A 485 -0.59 -3.52 1.06
CA THR A 485 -0.06 -4.20 2.23
C THR A 485 0.09 -3.29 3.45
N PRO A 486 -1.01 -2.87 4.09
CA PRO A 486 -0.92 -2.19 5.37
C PRO A 486 -0.16 -3.06 6.36
N THR A 487 0.55 -2.44 7.27
CA THR A 487 1.41 -3.13 8.25
C THR A 487 1.18 -2.58 9.65
N LEU A 488 1.12 -3.48 10.62
CA LEU A 488 0.97 -3.15 12.02
C LEU A 488 1.99 -3.98 12.81
N VAL A 489 2.62 -3.36 13.80
CA VAL A 489 3.65 -4.01 14.62
C VAL A 489 3.33 -3.84 16.09
N LEU A 490 3.40 -4.95 16.84
CA LEU A 490 3.37 -4.96 18.29
C LEU A 490 4.75 -5.32 18.82
N LYS A 491 5.08 -4.87 20.02
CA LYS A 491 6.27 -5.26 20.76
C LYS A 491 5.86 -5.82 22.11
N GLY A 492 6.13 -7.10 22.33
CA GLY A 492 5.66 -7.76 23.56
C GLY A 492 4.14 -7.75 23.73
N GLY A 493 3.38 -7.74 22.63
CA GLY A 493 1.92 -7.65 22.63
C GLY A 493 1.33 -6.23 22.70
N GLU A 494 2.17 -5.22 23.00
CA GLU A 494 1.76 -3.82 23.09
C GLU A 494 1.88 -3.09 21.74
N PRO A 495 1.03 -2.08 21.46
CA PRO A 495 1.13 -1.25 20.27
C PRO A 495 2.52 -0.64 20.12
N PHE A 496 3.12 -0.76 18.92
CA PHE A 496 4.44 -0.19 18.67
C PHE A 496 4.49 0.66 17.41
N MET A 497 4.02 0.14 16.24
CA MET A 497 4.21 0.86 15.00
C MET A 497 3.10 0.53 13.99
N VAL A 498 2.72 1.53 13.18
CA VAL A 498 1.90 1.35 11.98
C VAL A 498 2.62 1.98 10.79
N LEU A 499 2.59 1.30 9.65
CA LEU A 499 3.23 1.79 8.43
C LEU A 499 2.53 1.26 7.18
N SER A 500 2.51 2.08 6.14
CA SER A 500 1.98 1.75 4.82
C SER A 500 2.61 2.64 3.76
N THR A 501 2.54 2.23 2.50
CA THR A 501 3.19 2.92 1.39
C THR A 501 2.44 2.70 0.08
N PRO A 502 2.48 3.63 -0.88
CA PRO A 502 2.24 3.35 -2.28
C PRO A 502 3.44 2.63 -2.92
N GLY A 503 3.30 2.23 -4.20
CA GLY A 503 4.42 1.73 -5.00
C GLY A 503 4.22 0.36 -5.61
N GLY A 504 2.98 -0.12 -5.75
CA GLY A 504 2.69 -1.40 -6.41
C GLY A 504 3.45 -2.57 -5.79
N ASP A 505 4.11 -3.39 -6.61
CA ASP A 505 4.91 -4.54 -6.15
C ASP A 505 6.10 -4.16 -5.25
N ASN A 506 6.51 -2.88 -5.23
CA ASN A 506 7.60 -2.40 -4.37
C ASN A 506 7.16 -2.11 -2.93
N GLN A 507 5.87 -2.19 -2.61
CA GLN A 507 5.35 -1.81 -1.29
C GLN A 507 6.03 -2.59 -0.15
N ASP A 508 6.03 -3.92 -0.19
CA ASP A 508 6.64 -4.72 0.88
C ASP A 508 8.16 -4.58 0.93
N GLN A 509 8.81 -4.33 -0.19
CA GLN A 509 10.25 -4.07 -0.24
C GLN A 509 10.63 -2.78 0.49
N ALA A 510 9.86 -1.71 0.29
CA ALA A 510 10.07 -0.44 0.99
C ALA A 510 9.70 -0.54 2.48
N LEU A 511 8.57 -1.21 2.80
CA LEU A 511 8.14 -1.39 4.19
C LEU A 511 9.12 -2.26 4.98
N LEU A 512 9.71 -3.28 4.35
CA LEU A 512 10.78 -4.09 4.95
C LEU A 512 11.96 -3.21 5.36
N GLN A 513 12.45 -2.36 4.46
CA GLN A 513 13.59 -1.47 4.73
C GLN A 513 13.27 -0.46 5.85
N VAL A 514 12.09 0.17 5.83
CA VAL A 514 11.66 1.09 6.91
C VAL A 514 11.55 0.36 8.25
N LEU A 515 10.99 -0.85 8.27
CA LEU A 515 10.85 -1.67 9.47
C LEU A 515 12.24 -2.03 10.05
N LEU A 516 13.16 -2.47 9.20
CA LEU A 516 14.53 -2.81 9.61
C LEU A 516 15.32 -1.57 10.05
N ASN A 517 15.13 -0.41 9.41
CA ASN A 517 15.74 0.85 9.83
C ASN A 517 15.35 1.20 11.27
N VAL A 518 14.10 0.97 11.65
CA VAL A 518 13.64 1.19 13.03
C VAL A 518 14.14 0.08 13.97
N ILE A 519 13.95 -1.19 13.63
CA ILE A 519 14.18 -2.33 14.54
C ILE A 519 15.68 -2.64 14.69
N GLU A 520 16.42 -2.69 13.59
CA GLU A 520 17.85 -3.09 13.61
C GLU A 520 18.78 -1.89 13.86
N PHE A 521 18.46 -0.73 13.28
CA PHE A 521 19.35 0.44 13.32
C PHE A 521 18.90 1.55 14.27
N GLY A 522 17.71 1.42 14.90
CA GLY A 522 17.23 2.37 15.91
C GLY A 522 16.89 3.75 15.36
N MET A 523 16.62 3.87 14.05
CA MET A 523 16.28 5.14 13.42
C MET A 523 14.94 5.66 13.93
N ASN A 524 14.83 6.98 14.08
CA ASN A 524 13.55 7.62 14.33
C ASN A 524 12.64 7.51 13.08
N PRO A 525 11.32 7.74 13.18
CA PRO A 525 10.40 7.51 12.07
C PRO A 525 10.73 8.32 10.81
N GLN A 526 11.27 9.53 10.92
CA GLN A 526 11.61 10.35 9.76
C GLN A 526 12.93 9.89 9.11
N GLU A 527 13.95 9.59 9.90
CA GLU A 527 15.18 8.99 9.40
C GLU A 527 14.89 7.69 8.64
N ALA A 528 14.02 6.84 9.21
CA ALA A 528 13.70 5.55 8.63
C ALA A 528 13.04 5.66 7.24
N VAL A 529 12.16 6.65 7.00
CA VAL A 529 11.53 6.84 5.70
C VAL A 529 12.40 7.61 4.71
N GLU A 530 13.34 8.44 5.18
CA GLU A 530 14.24 9.21 4.32
C GLU A 530 15.50 8.46 3.92
N ALA A 531 15.88 7.40 4.63
CA ALA A 531 17.04 6.59 4.30
C ALA A 531 17.05 6.18 2.82
N PRO A 532 18.24 6.08 2.19
CA PRO A 532 18.36 5.62 0.81
C PRO A 532 17.76 4.22 0.65
N ARG A 533 17.04 3.99 -0.46
CA ARG A 533 16.34 2.73 -0.73
C ARG A 533 16.76 2.10 -2.03
N PHE A 534 16.42 0.82 -2.12
CA PHE A 534 16.52 0.00 -3.33
C PHE A 534 15.26 -0.82 -3.52
N ASP A 535 15.07 -1.34 -4.72
CA ASP A 535 14.02 -2.32 -5.04
C ASP A 535 14.49 -3.26 -6.15
N THR A 536 13.87 -4.44 -6.21
CA THR A 536 14.04 -5.38 -7.31
C THR A 536 12.75 -5.55 -8.09
N GLN A 537 12.85 -5.86 -9.38
CA GLN A 537 11.74 -6.28 -10.24
C GLN A 537 11.90 -7.75 -10.68
N HIS A 538 12.65 -8.54 -9.90
CA HIS A 538 12.81 -9.98 -10.08
C HIS A 538 11.58 -10.74 -9.60
N TYR A 539 10.44 -10.45 -10.21
CA TYR A 539 9.13 -11.05 -9.95
C TYR A 539 8.21 -10.83 -11.16
N VAL A 540 7.10 -11.58 -11.24
CA VAL A 540 6.04 -11.32 -12.21
C VAL A 540 5.26 -10.08 -11.77
N SER A 541 5.31 -9.01 -12.57
CA SER A 541 4.59 -7.75 -12.27
C SER A 541 3.10 -7.99 -12.08
N SER A 542 2.50 -7.31 -11.11
CA SER A 542 1.05 -7.37 -10.86
C SER A 542 0.23 -6.49 -11.81
N PHE A 543 0.87 -5.81 -12.76
CA PHE A 543 0.25 -4.80 -13.62
C PHE A 543 0.64 -4.97 -15.08
N ASP A 544 -0.17 -4.39 -15.94
CA ASP A 544 0.03 -4.26 -17.39
C ASP A 544 0.27 -5.61 -18.09
N ASP A 545 1.42 -5.86 -18.65
CA ASP A 545 1.81 -7.07 -19.38
C ASP A 545 2.49 -8.15 -18.51
N HIS A 546 2.52 -7.94 -17.18
CA HIS A 546 3.09 -8.87 -16.21
C HIS A 546 4.56 -9.23 -16.47
N GLU A 547 5.38 -8.23 -16.80
CA GLU A 547 6.81 -8.43 -17.07
C GLU A 547 7.56 -9.02 -15.88
N PHE A 548 8.59 -9.79 -16.19
CA PHE A 548 9.58 -10.30 -15.25
C PHE A 548 10.98 -9.82 -15.67
N LEU A 549 11.71 -9.18 -14.75
CA LEU A 549 13.04 -8.63 -15.00
C LEU A 549 14.10 -9.32 -14.13
N PRO A 550 14.68 -10.43 -14.61
CA PRO A 550 15.60 -11.24 -13.82
C PRO A 550 16.87 -10.49 -13.44
N GLY A 551 17.21 -10.52 -12.15
CA GLY A 551 18.41 -9.90 -11.57
C GLY A 551 18.36 -8.38 -11.45
N SER A 552 17.22 -7.73 -11.77
CA SER A 552 17.10 -6.28 -11.65
C SER A 552 17.30 -5.82 -10.18
N LEU A 553 17.99 -4.70 -10.02
CA LEU A 553 18.15 -4.02 -8.74
C LEU A 553 18.22 -2.51 -9.00
N ASN A 554 17.17 -1.80 -8.67
CA ASN A 554 17.13 -0.34 -8.70
C ASN A 554 17.68 0.19 -7.38
N VAL A 555 18.61 1.15 -7.43
CA VAL A 555 19.29 1.66 -6.23
C VAL A 555 19.35 3.18 -6.29
N GLU A 556 18.97 3.86 -5.23
CA GLU A 556 19.15 5.31 -5.14
C GLU A 556 20.63 5.68 -5.07
N SER A 557 21.03 6.75 -5.78
CA SER A 557 22.44 7.20 -5.85
C SER A 557 23.05 7.50 -4.47
N ARG A 558 22.22 7.82 -3.47
CA ARG A 558 22.65 8.10 -2.09
C ARG A 558 23.27 6.91 -1.33
N VAL A 559 23.14 5.66 -1.84
CA VAL A 559 23.86 4.52 -1.23
C VAL A 559 25.37 4.55 -1.50
N GLY A 560 25.82 5.38 -2.43
CA GLY A 560 27.23 5.59 -2.76
C GLY A 560 27.78 4.68 -3.86
N LEU A 561 28.71 5.21 -4.64
CA LEU A 561 29.25 4.56 -5.84
C LEU A 561 29.90 3.20 -5.54
N LYS A 562 30.70 3.11 -4.47
CA LYS A 562 31.37 1.86 -4.07
C LYS A 562 30.37 0.73 -3.85
N THR A 563 29.28 1.02 -3.14
CA THR A 563 28.20 0.02 -2.89
C THR A 563 27.56 -0.42 -4.21
N ILE A 564 27.31 0.52 -5.14
CA ILE A 564 26.72 0.27 -6.45
C ILE A 564 27.63 -0.64 -7.29
N GLU A 565 28.93 -0.37 -7.31
CA GLU A 565 29.94 -1.16 -8.03
C GLU A 565 30.02 -2.60 -7.48
N GLU A 566 30.09 -2.77 -6.16
CA GLU A 566 30.15 -4.08 -5.51
C GLU A 566 28.88 -4.91 -5.77
N LEU A 567 27.69 -4.29 -5.77
CA LEU A 567 26.44 -4.95 -6.14
C LEU A 567 26.43 -5.41 -7.61
N SER A 568 26.99 -4.60 -8.51
CA SER A 568 27.14 -4.96 -9.93
C SER A 568 28.11 -6.14 -10.10
N LEU A 569 29.24 -6.16 -9.36
CA LEU A 569 30.21 -7.26 -9.36
C LEU A 569 29.62 -8.57 -8.84
N LYS A 570 28.65 -8.51 -7.91
CA LYS A 570 27.87 -9.69 -7.49
C LYS A 570 26.89 -10.20 -8.55
N GLY A 571 26.74 -9.51 -9.68
CA GLY A 571 25.88 -9.91 -10.81
C GLY A 571 24.46 -9.36 -10.78
N HIS A 572 24.15 -8.43 -9.89
CA HIS A 572 22.91 -7.66 -10.00
C HIS A 572 22.92 -6.79 -11.25
N LYS A 573 21.78 -6.70 -11.94
CA LYS A 573 21.57 -5.73 -13.02
C LYS A 573 21.16 -4.39 -12.40
N VAL A 574 22.15 -3.67 -11.92
CA VAL A 574 21.94 -2.43 -11.17
C VAL A 574 21.51 -1.29 -12.08
N LYS A 575 20.39 -0.65 -11.74
CA LYS A 575 19.94 0.62 -12.30
C LYS A 575 20.03 1.68 -11.22
N VAL A 576 20.90 2.66 -11.41
CA VAL A 576 21.01 3.80 -10.49
C VAL A 576 19.85 4.76 -10.76
N GLN A 577 19.11 5.08 -9.70
CA GLN A 577 18.04 6.08 -9.72
C GLN A 577 18.54 7.41 -9.14
N GLY A 578 17.77 8.48 -9.33
CA GLY A 578 18.03 9.76 -8.67
C GLY A 578 18.06 9.61 -7.14
N GLU A 579 18.48 10.64 -6.45
CA GLU A 579 18.62 10.63 -4.98
C GLU A 579 17.33 10.20 -4.24
N TRP A 580 16.19 10.54 -4.80
CA TRP A 580 14.84 10.25 -4.27
C TRP A 580 14.01 9.47 -5.30
N GLY A 581 14.66 8.57 -6.05
CA GLY A 581 14.09 7.99 -7.27
C GLY A 581 13.21 6.75 -7.07
N THR A 582 13.12 6.15 -5.88
CA THR A 582 12.26 4.98 -5.66
C THR A 582 10.78 5.35 -5.70
N LEU A 583 9.95 4.45 -6.26
CA LEU A 583 8.52 4.70 -6.47
C LEU A 583 7.70 4.71 -5.17
N SER A 584 8.16 4.06 -4.13
CA SER A 584 7.47 3.97 -2.84
C SER A 584 7.67 5.24 -2.02
N ALA A 585 6.68 5.59 -1.22
CA ALA A 585 6.73 6.74 -0.31
C ALA A 585 5.99 6.42 1.00
N PRO A 586 6.63 5.67 1.92
CA PRO A 586 6.02 5.23 3.16
C PRO A 586 5.70 6.38 4.11
N THR A 587 4.66 6.15 4.91
CA THR A 587 4.47 6.85 6.18
C THR A 587 4.56 5.84 7.32
N VAL A 588 5.09 6.26 8.44
CA VAL A 588 5.24 5.44 9.65
C VAL A 588 4.88 6.24 10.88
N ILE A 589 4.18 5.62 11.82
CA ILE A 589 3.95 6.17 13.15
C ILE A 589 4.47 5.16 14.16
N ILE A 590 5.35 5.59 15.06
CA ILE A 590 5.86 4.81 16.19
C ILE A 590 5.16 5.34 17.44
N TYR A 591 4.61 4.43 18.24
CA TYR A 591 3.93 4.74 19.49
C TYR A 591 4.74 4.23 20.68
N ASP A 592 4.95 5.10 21.65
CA ASP A 592 5.57 4.76 22.92
C ASP A 592 4.47 4.64 24.02
N PRO A 593 4.12 3.41 24.41
CA PRO A 593 3.08 3.20 25.41
C PRO A 593 3.48 3.68 26.82
N SER A 594 4.77 3.90 27.10
CA SER A 594 5.25 4.35 28.41
C SER A 594 4.88 5.79 28.72
N ASN A 595 4.79 6.64 27.70
CA ASN A 595 4.46 8.07 27.83
C ASN A 595 3.26 8.52 26.98
N GLY A 596 2.72 7.63 26.14
CA GLY A 596 1.57 7.88 25.27
C GLY A 596 1.89 8.80 24.09
N VAL A 597 3.17 8.96 23.71
CA VAL A 597 3.59 9.78 22.57
C VAL A 597 3.63 8.96 21.31
N ALA A 598 2.97 9.44 20.27
CA ALA A 598 3.11 8.93 18.92
C ALA A 598 4.03 9.87 18.11
N SER A 599 4.98 9.29 17.38
CA SER A 599 5.95 10.00 16.54
C SER A 599 5.83 9.51 15.11
N ALA A 600 5.71 10.42 14.13
CA ALA A 600 5.50 10.08 12.73
C ALA A 600 6.59 10.59 11.82
N GLY A 601 6.87 9.80 10.78
CA GLY A 601 7.67 10.16 9.61
C GLY A 601 6.84 10.08 8.34
N ALA A 602 7.03 11.02 7.44
CA ALA A 602 6.38 11.09 6.14
C ALA A 602 7.41 11.30 5.04
N ASP A 603 7.46 10.36 4.10
CA ASP A 603 8.47 10.31 3.04
C ASP A 603 8.36 11.53 2.10
N PRO A 604 9.46 12.26 1.89
CA PRO A 604 9.47 13.43 1.01
C PRO A 604 9.46 13.09 -0.49
N ARG A 605 9.70 11.83 -0.88
CA ARG A 605 9.73 11.41 -2.30
C ARG A 605 8.43 11.68 -3.03
N ARG A 606 7.34 11.78 -2.30
CA ARG A 606 5.99 12.12 -2.80
C ARG A 606 5.24 12.98 -1.79
N SER A 607 4.07 13.46 -2.19
CA SER A 607 3.15 14.19 -1.30
C SER A 607 2.64 13.26 -0.20
N ARG A 608 3.43 13.12 0.87
CA ARG A 608 3.07 12.42 2.12
C ARG A 608 3.19 13.38 3.28
N TYR A 609 2.23 13.31 4.18
CA TYR A 609 2.12 14.24 5.30
C TYR A 609 1.77 13.50 6.58
N ALA A 610 2.19 14.08 7.69
CA ALA A 610 1.80 13.67 9.02
C ALA A 610 1.36 14.90 9.81
N VAL A 611 0.30 14.76 10.58
CA VAL A 611 -0.19 15.79 11.49
C VAL A 611 -0.47 15.17 12.85
N ALA A 612 -0.30 15.97 13.89
CA ALA A 612 -0.44 15.53 15.28
C ALA A 612 -1.22 16.52 16.12
N TRP A 613 -1.77 16.02 17.23
CA TRP A 613 -2.52 16.82 18.20
C TRP A 613 -2.24 16.41 19.64
#